data_b45bf569a1ce953de674f6eaf2866b4b
#
_entry.id   b45bf569a1ce953de674f6eaf2866b4b
#
_cell.length_a   1.000
_cell.length_b   1.000
_cell.length_c   1.000
_cell.angle_alpha   90.00
_cell.angle_beta   90.00
_cell.angle_gamma   90.00
#
_symmetry.space_group_name_H-M   'P 1'
#
loop_
_entity.id
_entity.type
_entity.pdbx_description
1 polymer ?
#
loop_
_entity_poly.entity_id
_entity_poly.type
_entity_poly.pdbx_seq_one_letter_code
_entity_poly.pdbx_strand_id
1 'polypeptide(L)'
;MEDFKTWAIRKVLEESSKGGYTPIRMDLDGAISFDIVAKRDNEIMAIKIIYNIDTLKPEIANDLKRISIRLEMQVLVIGSRSGTGILEDGVMYFRYQIPIMNMWTFREYIEGKKPVTYSGPGGYYVHIDGKKMQELRTSKGKSIGYLSGKIGISRRSISLYETGNSTTLDVYRKLSELMEEDLSTSLDIMEICKQWVKEPENDEEYLTGFMGQVRETLKGIGLLTEFFSKSPFDAISEEKKESLFVMDINQGENYIERRISTLKNLCNILERDPVVISIENTFRDSIGGVSIFSLSELKSIENSESIRRKIESVKESGY
;
A
#
# COMPACT_ATOMS: atom_id res chain seq x y z
N MET A 1 -2.03 -24.73 17.82
CA MET A 1 -3.06 -23.91 17.08
C MET A 1 -2.30 -22.88 16.28
N GLU A 2 -2.52 -22.79 14.96
CA GLU A 2 -1.86 -21.79 14.08
C GLU A 2 -2.26 -20.39 14.54
N ASP A 3 -1.30 -19.46 14.66
CA ASP A 3 -1.64 -18.08 15.00
C ASP A 3 -2.32 -17.37 13.82
N PHE A 4 -3.08 -16.30 14.12
CA PHE A 4 -3.85 -15.57 13.11
C PHE A 4 -2.96 -15.07 11.96
N LYS A 5 -1.77 -14.53 12.26
CA LYS A 5 -0.89 -13.94 11.25
C LYS A 5 -0.41 -15.00 10.25
N THR A 6 0.04 -16.13 10.73
CA THR A 6 0.50 -17.25 9.90
C THR A 6 -0.63 -17.78 9.01
N TRP A 7 -1.82 -18.00 9.61
CA TRP A 7 -3.01 -18.40 8.87
C TRP A 7 -3.41 -17.40 7.79
N ALA A 8 -3.44 -16.10 8.14
CA ALA A 8 -3.87 -15.06 7.22
C ALA A 8 -2.87 -14.85 6.08
N ILE A 9 -1.54 -14.90 6.35
CA ILE A 9 -0.52 -14.87 5.29
C ILE A 9 -0.78 -15.98 4.28
N ARG A 10 -0.93 -17.24 4.75
CA ARG A 10 -1.20 -18.37 3.87
C ARG A 10 -2.48 -18.16 3.05
N LYS A 11 -3.55 -17.67 3.68
CA LYS A 11 -4.83 -17.41 2.99
C LYS A 11 -4.73 -16.27 1.97
N VAL A 12 -4.05 -15.17 2.29
CA VAL A 12 -3.84 -14.06 1.34
C VAL A 12 -3.04 -14.53 0.13
N LEU A 13 -1.98 -15.30 0.33
CA LEU A 13 -1.20 -15.88 -0.78
C LEU A 13 -2.08 -16.78 -1.68
N GLU A 14 -2.89 -17.65 -1.07
CA GLU A 14 -3.81 -18.56 -1.76
C GLU A 14 -4.87 -17.79 -2.57
N GLU A 15 -5.58 -16.85 -1.95
CA GLU A 15 -6.66 -16.09 -2.60
C GLU A 15 -6.10 -15.14 -3.68
N SER A 16 -4.95 -14.51 -3.44
CA SER A 16 -4.28 -13.69 -4.46
C SER A 16 -3.91 -14.53 -5.69
N SER A 17 -3.35 -15.73 -5.49
CA SER A 17 -3.02 -16.64 -6.61
C SER A 17 -4.26 -17.08 -7.39
N LYS A 18 -5.37 -17.39 -6.71
CA LYS A 18 -6.65 -17.70 -7.36
C LYS A 18 -7.18 -16.54 -8.21
N GLY A 19 -6.98 -15.30 -7.75
CA GLY A 19 -7.33 -14.08 -8.48
C GLY A 19 -6.36 -13.70 -9.60
N GLY A 20 -5.39 -14.57 -9.93
CA GLY A 20 -4.42 -14.33 -11.00
C GLY A 20 -3.26 -13.43 -10.63
N TYR A 21 -3.09 -13.09 -9.35
CA TYR A 21 -1.91 -12.38 -8.87
C TYR A 21 -0.74 -13.33 -8.63
N THR A 22 0.47 -12.84 -8.79
CA THR A 22 1.71 -13.48 -8.35
C THR A 22 2.10 -12.88 -6.99
N PRO A 23 1.73 -13.53 -5.86
CA PRO A 23 2.05 -13.02 -4.54
C PRO A 23 3.42 -13.50 -4.09
N ILE A 24 4.14 -12.65 -3.36
CA ILE A 24 5.35 -13.01 -2.61
C ILE A 24 5.20 -12.57 -1.16
N ARG A 25 5.69 -13.43 -0.25
CA ARG A 25 5.80 -13.11 1.16
C ARG A 25 7.10 -12.36 1.44
N MET A 26 7.03 -11.33 2.28
CA MET A 26 8.20 -10.69 2.88
C MET A 26 8.66 -11.55 4.06
N ASP A 27 9.70 -12.35 3.86
CA ASP A 27 10.21 -13.29 4.89
C ASP A 27 11.27 -12.60 5.76
N LEU A 28 10.81 -11.62 6.54
CA LEU A 28 11.66 -10.84 7.44
C LEU A 28 11.10 -10.87 8.86
N ASP A 29 12.01 -10.86 9.82
CA ASP A 29 11.68 -10.78 11.24
C ASP A 29 11.35 -9.33 11.65
N GLY A 30 10.44 -9.19 12.61
CA GLY A 30 10.09 -7.89 13.18
C GLY A 30 8.82 -7.25 12.59
N ALA A 31 8.61 -5.98 12.96
CA ALA A 31 7.46 -5.19 12.53
C ALA A 31 7.78 -4.44 11.24
N ILE A 32 7.52 -5.06 10.10
CA ILE A 32 7.66 -4.45 8.76
C ILE A 32 6.34 -3.82 8.30
N SER A 33 6.41 -2.87 7.37
CA SER A 33 5.25 -2.13 6.89
C SER A 33 4.24 -3.00 6.13
N PHE A 34 4.69 -3.99 5.34
CA PHE A 34 3.82 -4.94 4.66
C PHE A 34 4.39 -6.37 4.71
N ASP A 35 3.52 -7.36 4.69
CA ASP A 35 3.86 -8.77 4.85
C ASP A 35 3.84 -9.52 3.50
N ILE A 36 3.11 -9.01 2.50
CA ILE A 36 2.95 -9.62 1.17
C ILE A 36 2.95 -8.50 0.13
N VAL A 37 3.54 -8.78 -1.03
CA VAL A 37 3.32 -8.04 -2.28
C VAL A 37 2.71 -8.99 -3.29
N ALA A 38 1.71 -8.51 -4.04
CA ALA A 38 1.06 -9.28 -5.09
C ALA A 38 0.93 -8.45 -6.36
N LYS A 39 1.32 -9.00 -7.52
CA LYS A 39 1.25 -8.33 -8.83
C LYS A 39 0.36 -9.11 -9.79
N ARG A 40 -0.50 -8.41 -10.49
CA ARG A 40 -1.26 -8.88 -11.65
C ARG A 40 -1.25 -7.79 -12.71
N ASP A 41 -0.66 -8.06 -13.85
CA ASP A 41 -0.46 -7.07 -14.91
C ASP A 41 0.23 -5.79 -14.37
N ASN A 42 -0.45 -4.66 -14.45
CA ASN A 42 0.03 -3.37 -13.90
C ASN A 42 -0.48 -3.08 -12.48
N GLU A 43 -1.27 -3.98 -11.89
CA GLU A 43 -1.76 -3.83 -10.53
C GLU A 43 -0.77 -4.44 -9.54
N ILE A 44 -0.29 -3.65 -8.60
CA ILE A 44 0.59 -4.11 -7.52
C ILE A 44 -0.05 -3.74 -6.18
N MET A 45 -0.13 -4.70 -5.27
CA MET A 45 -0.67 -4.51 -3.93
C MET A 45 0.39 -4.82 -2.87
N ALA A 46 0.59 -3.92 -1.92
CA ALA A 46 1.31 -4.16 -0.67
C ALA A 46 0.29 -4.43 0.44
N ILE A 47 0.36 -5.60 1.04
CA ILE A 47 -0.64 -6.09 2.01
C ILE A 47 0.00 -6.26 3.38
N LYS A 48 -0.52 -5.54 4.38
CA LYS A 48 -0.18 -5.71 5.79
C LYS A 48 -1.20 -6.59 6.47
N ILE A 49 -0.74 -7.49 7.34
CA ILE A 49 -1.62 -8.39 8.10
C ILE A 49 -1.50 -8.10 9.58
N ILE A 50 -2.62 -7.80 10.24
CA ILE A 50 -2.71 -7.57 11.68
C ILE A 50 -4.01 -8.16 12.23
N TYR A 51 -3.96 -8.73 13.44
CA TYR A 51 -5.16 -9.30 14.07
C TYR A 51 -6.15 -8.22 14.51
N ASN A 52 -5.65 -7.25 15.27
CA ASN A 52 -6.45 -6.10 15.74
C ASN A 52 -6.01 -4.83 15.02
N ILE A 53 -6.90 -4.23 14.24
CA ILE A 53 -6.59 -3.05 13.42
C ILE A 53 -6.21 -1.81 14.24
N ASP A 54 -6.60 -1.77 15.52
CA ASP A 54 -6.24 -0.68 16.42
C ASP A 54 -4.76 -0.70 16.81
N THR A 55 -4.06 -1.80 16.56
CA THR A 55 -2.62 -1.92 16.79
C THR A 55 -1.76 -1.42 15.61
N LEU A 56 -2.38 -0.99 14.50
CA LEU A 56 -1.65 -0.35 13.41
C LEU A 56 -0.99 0.93 13.93
N LYS A 57 0.34 0.98 13.84
CA LYS A 57 1.13 2.11 14.30
C LYS A 57 1.18 3.22 13.25
N PRO A 58 1.23 4.50 13.66
CA PRO A 58 1.35 5.63 12.74
C PRO A 58 2.55 5.53 11.79
N GLU A 59 3.70 5.08 12.31
CA GLU A 59 4.96 4.96 11.54
C GLU A 59 4.79 3.94 10.39
N ILE A 60 4.12 2.80 10.66
CA ILE A 60 3.82 1.79 9.65
C ILE A 60 2.86 2.35 8.60
N ALA A 61 1.81 3.05 9.03
CA ALA A 61 0.83 3.66 8.13
C ALA A 61 1.49 4.72 7.23
N ASN A 62 2.42 5.48 7.79
CA ASN A 62 3.17 6.49 7.06
C ASN A 62 4.08 5.85 5.99
N ASP A 63 4.90 4.86 6.37
CA ASP A 63 5.72 4.11 5.41
C ASP A 63 4.87 3.51 4.29
N LEU A 64 3.69 2.92 4.61
CA LEU A 64 2.77 2.37 3.62
C LEU A 64 2.28 3.41 2.61
N LYS A 65 1.90 4.61 3.08
CA LYS A 65 1.48 5.71 2.18
C LYS A 65 2.61 6.17 1.28
N ARG A 66 3.80 6.37 1.84
CA ARG A 66 4.99 6.81 1.10
C ARG A 66 5.39 5.78 0.03
N ILE A 67 5.36 4.49 0.38
CA ILE A 67 5.59 3.37 -0.55
C ILE A 67 4.54 3.37 -1.66
N SER A 68 3.26 3.53 -1.32
CA SER A 68 2.17 3.61 -2.30
C SER A 68 2.40 4.73 -3.31
N ILE A 69 2.78 5.92 -2.84
CA ILE A 69 3.02 7.10 -3.69
C ILE A 69 4.27 6.89 -4.59
N ARG A 70 5.35 6.32 -4.02
CA ARG A 70 6.62 6.14 -4.74
C ARG A 70 6.57 5.03 -5.76
N LEU A 71 5.90 3.94 -5.45
CA LEU A 71 5.88 2.74 -6.28
C LEU A 71 4.55 2.54 -7.03
N GLU A 72 3.64 3.52 -6.93
CA GLU A 72 2.30 3.46 -7.55
C GLU A 72 1.55 2.17 -7.17
N MET A 73 1.68 1.75 -5.91
CA MET A 73 1.11 0.50 -5.39
C MET A 73 -0.20 0.76 -4.66
N GLN A 74 -1.14 -0.16 -4.80
CA GLN A 74 -2.27 -0.26 -3.89
C GLN A 74 -1.75 -0.73 -2.52
N VAL A 75 -2.24 -0.11 -1.45
CA VAL A 75 -1.89 -0.49 -0.08
C VAL A 75 -3.15 -0.82 0.69
N LEU A 76 -3.15 -1.95 1.37
CA LEU A 76 -4.25 -2.36 2.23
C LEU A 76 -3.78 -3.15 3.45
N VAL A 77 -4.64 -3.19 4.45
CA VAL A 77 -4.46 -4.01 5.65
C VAL A 77 -5.53 -5.09 5.68
N ILE A 78 -5.13 -6.32 5.96
CA ILE A 78 -6.05 -7.41 6.29
C ILE A 78 -6.09 -7.55 7.82
N GLY A 79 -7.29 -7.34 8.38
CA GLY A 79 -7.54 -7.42 9.81
C GLY A 79 -8.64 -8.40 10.17
N SER A 80 -8.76 -8.73 11.46
CA SER A 80 -9.82 -9.59 11.97
C SER A 80 -10.80 -8.86 12.88
N ARG A 81 -10.28 -7.95 13.71
CA ARG A 81 -11.10 -7.23 14.69
C ARG A 81 -10.58 -5.81 14.94
N SER A 82 -11.44 -5.01 15.55
CA SER A 82 -11.10 -3.75 16.23
C SER A 82 -11.39 -3.85 17.72
N GLY A 83 -11.19 -2.78 18.48
CA GLY A 83 -11.63 -2.70 19.88
C GLY A 83 -13.14 -2.86 20.05
N THR A 84 -13.93 -2.54 19.03
CA THR A 84 -15.40 -2.62 19.07
C THR A 84 -15.95 -4.01 18.68
N GLY A 85 -15.15 -4.88 18.09
CA GLY A 85 -15.61 -6.23 17.70
C GLY A 85 -14.88 -6.81 16.50
N ILE A 86 -15.45 -7.88 15.94
CA ILE A 86 -14.99 -8.53 14.70
C ILE A 86 -15.35 -7.61 13.53
N LEU A 87 -14.48 -7.55 12.51
CA LEU A 87 -14.75 -6.77 11.30
C LEU A 87 -15.84 -7.45 10.47
N GLU A 88 -16.84 -6.69 10.09
CA GLU A 88 -17.97 -7.17 9.28
C GLU A 88 -17.56 -7.49 7.84
N ASP A 89 -18.20 -8.50 7.27
CA ASP A 89 -18.05 -8.86 5.87
C ASP A 89 -18.60 -7.78 4.93
N GLY A 90 -17.92 -7.54 3.82
CA GLY A 90 -18.33 -6.53 2.82
C GLY A 90 -18.10 -5.08 3.24
N VAL A 91 -17.44 -4.85 4.38
CA VAL A 91 -17.18 -3.50 4.90
C VAL A 91 -15.70 -3.16 4.78
N MET A 92 -15.41 -1.95 4.27
CA MET A 92 -14.08 -1.36 4.31
C MET A 92 -13.94 -0.47 5.55
N TYR A 93 -12.89 -0.67 6.29
CA TYR A 93 -12.51 0.12 7.46
C TYR A 93 -11.32 1.01 7.11
N PHE A 94 -11.09 2.03 7.92
CA PHE A 94 -9.97 2.95 7.73
C PHE A 94 -9.25 3.21 9.06
N ARG A 95 -7.90 3.20 9.00
CA ARG A 95 -7.08 3.74 10.08
C ARG A 95 -5.91 4.49 9.46
N TYR A 96 -5.68 5.71 9.92
CA TYR A 96 -4.72 6.62 9.28
C TYR A 96 -4.94 6.76 7.75
N GLN A 97 -6.19 6.69 7.30
CA GLN A 97 -6.62 6.66 5.89
C GLN A 97 -6.20 5.39 5.12
N ILE A 98 -5.50 4.43 5.72
CA ILE A 98 -5.19 3.16 5.08
C ILE A 98 -6.47 2.32 5.01
N PRO A 99 -6.85 1.78 3.83
CA PRO A 99 -8.00 0.89 3.69
C PRO A 99 -7.72 -0.46 4.38
N ILE A 100 -8.70 -0.95 5.09
CA ILE A 100 -8.63 -2.19 5.87
C ILE A 100 -9.86 -3.03 5.57
N MET A 101 -9.68 -4.32 5.39
CA MET A 101 -10.80 -5.25 5.24
C MET A 101 -10.51 -6.57 5.96
N ASN A 102 -11.54 -7.37 6.20
CA ASN A 102 -11.36 -8.72 6.68
C ASN A 102 -11.05 -9.69 5.53
N MET A 103 -10.73 -10.93 5.84
CA MET A 103 -10.36 -11.95 4.84
C MET A 103 -11.47 -12.27 3.85
N TRP A 104 -12.73 -12.25 4.29
CA TRP A 104 -13.87 -12.49 3.41
C TRP A 104 -14.02 -11.37 2.38
N THR A 105 -13.98 -10.12 2.82
CA THR A 105 -14.05 -8.93 1.94
C THR A 105 -12.87 -8.88 0.98
N PHE A 106 -11.67 -9.27 1.43
CA PHE A 106 -10.49 -9.36 0.57
C PHE A 106 -10.69 -10.39 -0.56
N ARG A 107 -11.22 -11.58 -0.25
CA ARG A 107 -11.51 -12.57 -1.28
C ARG A 107 -12.49 -12.04 -2.33
N GLU A 108 -13.60 -11.45 -1.89
CA GLU A 108 -14.58 -10.82 -2.80
C GLU A 108 -13.93 -9.72 -3.67
N TYR A 109 -13.03 -8.90 -3.05
CA TYR A 109 -12.30 -7.86 -3.76
C TYR A 109 -11.40 -8.44 -4.86
N ILE A 110 -10.66 -9.49 -4.56
CA ILE A 110 -9.79 -10.19 -5.54
C ILE A 110 -10.62 -10.81 -6.69
N GLU A 111 -11.83 -11.27 -6.42
CA GLU A 111 -12.79 -11.76 -7.43
C GLU A 111 -13.46 -10.62 -8.24
N GLY A 112 -13.11 -9.35 -7.96
CA GLY A 112 -13.64 -8.18 -8.65
C GLY A 112 -14.89 -7.55 -8.03
N LYS A 113 -15.35 -8.06 -6.89
CA LYS A 113 -16.50 -7.52 -6.15
C LYS A 113 -16.03 -6.47 -5.14
N LYS A 114 -15.90 -5.23 -5.58
CA LYS A 114 -15.46 -4.13 -4.72
C LYS A 114 -16.52 -3.82 -3.65
N PRO A 115 -16.11 -3.60 -2.37
CA PRO A 115 -17.04 -3.21 -1.32
C PRO A 115 -17.66 -1.83 -1.63
N VAL A 116 -18.90 -1.63 -1.22
CA VAL A 116 -19.63 -0.36 -1.34
C VAL A 116 -19.84 0.30 0.01
N THR A 117 -19.67 -0.46 1.10
CA THR A 117 -19.90 -0.02 2.47
C THR A 117 -18.58 0.23 3.18
N TYR A 118 -18.50 1.32 3.93
CA TYR A 118 -17.37 1.59 4.80
C TYR A 118 -17.79 1.99 6.21
N SER A 119 -16.89 1.72 7.17
CA SER A 119 -17.08 2.11 8.57
C SER A 119 -16.67 3.56 8.78
N GLY A 120 -17.53 4.33 9.44
CA GLY A 120 -17.28 5.72 9.83
C GLY A 120 -17.81 6.02 11.24
N PRO A 121 -17.69 7.26 11.72
CA PRO A 121 -18.20 7.66 13.01
C PRO A 121 -19.71 7.40 13.14
N GLY A 122 -20.06 6.55 14.12
CA GLY A 122 -21.48 6.26 14.42
C GLY A 122 -22.12 5.17 13.55
N GLY A 123 -21.39 4.50 12.64
CA GLY A 123 -21.94 3.37 11.88
C GLY A 123 -21.34 3.14 10.52
N TYR A 124 -22.15 2.57 9.63
CA TYR A 124 -21.74 2.24 8.25
C TYR A 124 -22.29 3.23 7.26
N TYR A 125 -21.51 3.51 6.23
CA TYR A 125 -21.78 4.51 5.20
C TYR A 125 -21.61 3.94 3.80
N VAL A 126 -22.28 4.57 2.83
CA VAL A 126 -22.18 4.26 1.40
C VAL A 126 -22.01 5.57 0.63
N HIS A 127 -21.08 5.59 -0.31
CA HIS A 127 -20.99 6.69 -1.28
C HIS A 127 -22.10 6.56 -2.31
N ILE A 128 -22.80 7.67 -2.55
CA ILE A 128 -23.89 7.70 -3.53
C ILE A 128 -23.34 8.12 -4.90
N ASP A 129 -23.74 7.41 -5.94
CA ASP A 129 -23.66 7.92 -7.32
C ASP A 129 -24.70 9.03 -7.48
N GLY A 130 -24.29 10.24 -7.15
CA GLY A 130 -25.17 11.41 -7.12
C GLY A 130 -25.76 11.72 -8.49
N LYS A 131 -24.99 11.52 -9.57
CA LYS A 131 -25.44 11.74 -10.94
C LYS A 131 -26.55 10.75 -11.30
N LYS A 132 -26.32 9.45 -11.09
CA LYS A 132 -27.32 8.40 -11.29
C LYS A 132 -28.56 8.66 -10.45
N MET A 133 -28.41 9.04 -9.18
CA MET A 133 -29.52 9.38 -8.30
C MET A 133 -30.35 10.54 -8.84
N GLN A 134 -29.74 11.62 -9.30
CA GLN A 134 -30.42 12.78 -9.85
C GLN A 134 -31.17 12.44 -11.16
N GLU A 135 -30.54 11.71 -12.06
CA GLU A 135 -31.10 11.25 -13.32
C GLU A 135 -32.34 10.37 -13.08
N LEU A 136 -32.22 9.36 -12.20
CA LEU A 136 -33.34 8.48 -11.83
C LEU A 136 -34.51 9.25 -11.17
N ARG A 137 -34.19 10.14 -10.23
CA ARG A 137 -35.22 10.95 -9.59
C ARG A 137 -36.00 11.78 -10.61
N THR A 138 -35.29 12.42 -11.52
CA THR A 138 -35.89 13.29 -12.54
C THR A 138 -36.73 12.49 -13.54
N SER A 139 -36.20 11.38 -14.06
CA SER A 139 -36.89 10.49 -15.00
C SER A 139 -38.19 9.89 -14.42
N LYS A 140 -38.15 9.56 -13.10
CA LYS A 140 -39.34 9.08 -12.37
C LYS A 140 -40.28 10.23 -11.92
N GLY A 141 -40.02 11.48 -12.31
CA GLY A 141 -40.86 12.66 -11.97
C GLY A 141 -40.91 12.94 -10.46
N LYS A 142 -39.95 12.49 -9.68
CA LYS A 142 -39.91 12.66 -8.22
C LYS A 142 -39.19 13.95 -7.85
N SER A 143 -39.81 14.76 -6.96
CA SER A 143 -39.15 15.96 -6.42
C SER A 143 -38.21 15.63 -5.26
N ILE A 144 -37.23 16.50 -4.98
CA ILE A 144 -36.40 16.43 -3.76
C ILE A 144 -37.30 16.39 -2.51
N GLY A 145 -38.38 17.18 -2.49
CA GLY A 145 -39.34 17.17 -1.38
C GLY A 145 -40.04 15.82 -1.21
N TYR A 146 -40.37 15.14 -2.32
CA TYR A 146 -40.95 13.81 -2.28
C TYR A 146 -40.00 12.81 -1.62
N LEU A 147 -38.75 12.75 -2.06
CA LEU A 147 -37.74 11.84 -1.47
C LEU A 147 -37.50 12.16 0.01
N SER A 148 -37.35 13.45 0.34
CA SER A 148 -37.17 13.93 1.71
C SER A 148 -38.30 13.45 2.63
N GLY A 149 -39.56 13.62 2.21
CA GLY A 149 -40.72 13.17 2.99
C GLY A 149 -40.84 11.65 3.11
N LYS A 150 -40.54 10.90 2.04
CA LYS A 150 -40.64 9.43 2.06
C LYS A 150 -39.55 8.75 2.91
N ILE A 151 -38.34 9.31 2.91
CA ILE A 151 -37.19 8.71 3.62
C ILE A 151 -37.10 9.24 5.05
N GLY A 152 -37.66 10.43 5.32
CA GLY A 152 -37.62 11.07 6.64
C GLY A 152 -36.33 11.83 6.92
N ILE A 153 -35.71 12.42 5.88
CA ILE A 153 -34.50 13.24 5.97
C ILE A 153 -34.69 14.61 5.36
N SER A 154 -33.77 15.54 5.60
CA SER A 154 -33.93 16.93 5.08
C SER A 154 -33.76 16.98 3.55
N ARG A 155 -34.39 17.98 2.91
CA ARG A 155 -34.19 18.28 1.48
C ARG A 155 -32.72 18.58 1.18
N ARG A 156 -32.02 19.25 2.10
CA ARG A 156 -30.57 19.52 2.00
C ARG A 156 -29.77 18.25 1.91
N SER A 157 -30.10 17.23 2.73
CA SER A 157 -29.44 15.92 2.67
C SER A 157 -29.59 15.26 1.30
N ILE A 158 -30.82 15.26 0.74
CA ILE A 158 -31.04 14.73 -0.62
C ILE A 158 -30.17 15.47 -1.64
N SER A 159 -30.12 16.81 -1.59
CA SER A 159 -29.28 17.60 -2.50
C SER A 159 -27.78 17.27 -2.34
N LEU A 160 -27.31 17.06 -1.12
CA LEU A 160 -25.92 16.64 -0.87
C LEU A 160 -25.62 15.25 -1.46
N TYR A 161 -26.58 14.32 -1.40
CA TYR A 161 -26.40 13.00 -2.00
C TYR A 161 -26.36 13.06 -3.53
N GLU A 162 -27.14 13.94 -4.16
CA GLU A 162 -27.08 14.18 -5.61
C GLU A 162 -25.74 14.82 -6.06
N THR A 163 -24.96 15.38 -5.13
CA THR A 163 -23.59 15.83 -5.40
C THR A 163 -22.52 14.79 -5.07
N GLY A 164 -22.91 13.54 -4.79
CA GLY A 164 -21.98 12.42 -4.55
C GLY A 164 -21.54 12.27 -3.10
N ASN A 165 -22.21 12.93 -2.14
CA ASN A 165 -21.87 12.73 -0.72
C ASN A 165 -22.36 11.37 -0.22
N SER A 166 -21.66 10.87 0.80
CA SER A 166 -22.03 9.63 1.47
C SER A 166 -23.26 9.78 2.34
N THR A 167 -23.94 8.67 2.51
CA THR A 167 -25.05 8.53 3.45
C THR A 167 -24.87 7.32 4.36
N THR A 168 -25.64 7.23 5.44
CA THR A 168 -25.68 6.03 6.26
C THR A 168 -26.25 4.84 5.48
N LEU A 169 -25.83 3.63 5.81
CA LEU A 169 -26.30 2.40 5.16
C LEU A 169 -27.84 2.27 5.21
N ASP A 170 -28.49 2.70 6.31
CA ASP A 170 -29.94 2.66 6.43
C ASP A 170 -30.66 3.61 5.48
N VAL A 171 -30.14 4.84 5.32
CA VAL A 171 -30.68 5.80 4.37
C VAL A 171 -30.44 5.35 2.93
N TYR A 172 -29.26 4.82 2.64
CA TYR A 172 -28.94 4.23 1.34
C TYR A 172 -29.94 3.14 0.95
N ARG A 173 -30.21 2.17 1.86
CA ARG A 173 -31.18 1.09 1.59
C ARG A 173 -32.58 1.64 1.24
N LYS A 174 -33.07 2.62 1.99
CA LYS A 174 -34.35 3.28 1.72
C LYS A 174 -34.35 4.02 0.38
N LEU A 175 -33.24 4.68 0.03
CA LEU A 175 -33.08 5.37 -1.26
C LEU A 175 -33.11 4.38 -2.41
N SER A 176 -32.31 3.32 -2.36
CA SER A 176 -32.22 2.29 -3.41
C SER A 176 -33.54 1.55 -3.58
N GLU A 177 -34.23 1.22 -2.49
CA GLU A 177 -35.56 0.62 -2.55
C GLU A 177 -36.60 1.57 -3.20
N LEU A 178 -36.62 2.83 -2.80
CA LEU A 178 -37.56 3.84 -3.35
C LEU A 178 -37.27 4.16 -4.83
N MET A 179 -36.01 4.05 -5.24
CA MET A 179 -35.56 4.28 -6.61
C MET A 179 -35.57 3.02 -7.45
N GLU A 180 -35.68 1.81 -6.81
CA GLU A 180 -35.64 0.48 -7.44
C GLU A 180 -34.31 0.23 -8.20
N GLU A 181 -33.23 0.84 -7.70
CA GLU A 181 -31.90 0.79 -8.32
C GLU A 181 -30.80 0.89 -7.27
N ASP A 182 -29.70 0.24 -7.54
CA ASP A 182 -28.46 0.43 -6.76
C ASP A 182 -27.88 1.82 -7.07
N LEU A 183 -27.75 2.63 -6.02
CA LEU A 183 -27.19 3.97 -6.07
C LEU A 183 -25.78 4.06 -5.49
N SER A 184 -25.15 2.93 -5.19
CA SER A 184 -23.82 2.93 -4.56
C SER A 184 -22.70 3.17 -5.57
N THR A 185 -21.61 3.76 -5.08
CA THR A 185 -20.32 3.78 -5.75
C THR A 185 -19.38 2.84 -5.01
N SER A 186 -18.72 1.93 -5.74
CA SER A 186 -17.77 0.99 -5.14
C SER A 186 -16.51 1.69 -4.67
N LEU A 187 -15.88 1.12 -3.63
CA LEU A 187 -14.63 1.59 -3.06
C LEU A 187 -13.46 0.92 -3.77
N ASP A 188 -12.67 1.73 -4.46
CA ASP A 188 -11.48 1.28 -5.17
C ASP A 188 -10.23 1.65 -4.36
N ILE A 189 -9.40 0.65 -4.02
CA ILE A 189 -8.19 0.88 -3.22
C ILE A 189 -7.21 1.78 -3.96
N MET A 190 -7.03 1.62 -5.27
CA MET A 190 -6.12 2.46 -6.04
C MET A 190 -6.57 3.92 -6.04
N GLU A 191 -7.88 4.17 -6.22
CA GLU A 191 -8.42 5.54 -6.18
C GLU A 191 -8.30 6.17 -4.78
N ILE A 192 -8.42 5.36 -3.73
CA ILE A 192 -8.16 5.81 -2.35
C ILE A 192 -6.67 6.17 -2.20
N CYS A 193 -5.76 5.31 -2.65
CA CYS A 193 -4.32 5.55 -2.56
C CYS A 193 -3.87 6.79 -3.36
N LYS A 194 -4.45 7.03 -4.53
CA LYS A 194 -4.16 8.23 -5.36
C LYS A 194 -4.54 9.55 -4.69
N GLN A 195 -5.43 9.53 -3.70
CA GLN A 195 -5.79 10.73 -2.96
C GLN A 195 -4.71 11.16 -1.95
N TRP A 196 -3.75 10.29 -1.65
CA TRP A 196 -2.64 10.64 -0.78
C TRP A 196 -1.68 11.57 -1.53
N VAL A 197 -1.56 12.76 -1.01
CA VAL A 197 -0.62 13.75 -1.55
C VAL A 197 0.74 13.49 -0.92
N LYS A 198 1.79 13.64 -1.71
CA LYS A 198 3.16 13.63 -1.22
C LYS A 198 3.36 14.88 -0.34
N GLU A 199 3.18 14.71 0.96
CA GLU A 199 3.58 15.75 1.90
C GLU A 199 5.11 15.84 1.88
N PRO A 200 5.68 17.05 1.79
CA PRO A 200 7.11 17.23 1.99
C PRO A 200 7.39 16.92 3.45
N GLU A 201 7.72 15.68 3.76
CA GLU A 201 8.17 15.36 5.11
C GLU A 201 9.58 15.92 5.30
N ASN A 202 9.72 16.74 6.32
CA ASN A 202 11.00 17.19 6.88
C ASN A 202 11.71 16.04 7.65
N ASP A 203 11.68 14.81 7.13
CA ASP A 203 12.51 13.71 7.64
C ASP A 203 14.00 13.96 7.40
N GLU A 204 14.33 15.07 6.75
CA GLU A 204 15.71 15.46 6.45
C GLU A 204 16.57 15.70 7.70
N GLU A 205 15.96 15.99 8.84
CA GLU A 205 16.68 16.48 10.02
C GLU A 205 17.30 15.39 10.92
N TYR A 206 16.89 14.12 10.77
CA TYR A 206 17.23 13.09 11.76
C TYR A 206 18.10 11.93 11.28
N LEU A 207 18.49 11.89 10.00
CA LEU A 207 19.41 10.86 9.52
C LEU A 207 20.86 11.21 9.82
N THR A 208 21.37 10.62 10.90
CA THR A 208 22.78 10.75 11.33
C THR A 208 23.55 9.48 11.02
N GLY A 209 24.87 9.54 11.18
CA GLY A 209 25.71 8.36 11.01
C GLY A 209 25.79 7.83 9.57
N PHE A 210 25.73 6.50 9.40
CA PHE A 210 25.90 5.84 8.12
C PHE A 210 24.81 6.24 7.09
N MET A 211 23.55 6.18 7.48
CA MET A 211 22.43 6.49 6.57
C MET A 211 22.45 7.96 6.10
N GLY A 212 22.88 8.88 6.96
CA GLY A 212 23.11 10.27 6.57
C GLY A 212 24.20 10.42 5.52
N GLN A 213 25.33 9.70 5.67
CA GLN A 213 26.41 9.70 4.68
C GLN A 213 25.97 9.07 3.34
N VAL A 214 25.19 7.97 3.38
CA VAL A 214 24.63 7.36 2.17
C VAL A 214 23.73 8.37 1.44
N ARG A 215 22.81 9.06 2.14
CA ARG A 215 21.93 10.06 1.55
C ARG A 215 22.73 11.18 0.86
N GLU A 216 23.68 11.77 1.57
CA GLU A 216 24.49 12.89 1.01
C GLU A 216 25.29 12.43 -0.20
N THR A 217 25.82 11.21 -0.18
CA THR A 217 26.57 10.65 -1.31
C THR A 217 25.67 10.42 -2.52
N LEU A 218 24.49 9.79 -2.32
CA LEU A 218 23.51 9.56 -3.39
C LEU A 218 22.97 10.87 -3.96
N LYS A 219 22.71 11.86 -3.11
CA LYS A 219 22.33 13.21 -3.54
C LYS A 219 23.41 13.90 -4.38
N GLY A 220 24.68 13.72 -3.99
CA GLY A 220 25.83 14.26 -4.72
C GLY A 220 25.95 13.73 -6.16
N ILE A 221 25.51 12.52 -6.43
CA ILE A 221 25.49 11.90 -7.76
C ILE A 221 24.12 12.03 -8.48
N GLY A 222 23.21 12.87 -7.96
CA GLY A 222 21.96 13.21 -8.60
C GLY A 222 20.75 12.32 -8.24
N LEU A 223 20.90 11.43 -7.26
CA LEU A 223 19.81 10.55 -6.80
C LEU A 223 19.05 11.19 -5.64
N LEU A 224 17.73 11.24 -5.76
CA LEU A 224 16.83 11.59 -4.65
C LEU A 224 16.50 10.34 -3.85
N THR A 225 16.85 10.33 -2.55
CA THR A 225 16.73 9.16 -1.69
C THR A 225 15.75 9.41 -0.55
N GLU A 226 14.80 8.51 -0.40
CA GLU A 226 13.81 8.50 0.68
C GLU A 226 14.01 7.27 1.55
N PHE A 227 14.08 7.45 2.87
CA PHE A 227 14.33 6.39 3.85
C PHE A 227 13.06 5.94 4.52
N PHE A 228 13.01 4.65 4.88
CA PHE A 228 11.85 4.00 5.50
C PHE A 228 12.28 3.32 6.79
N SER A 229 11.51 3.50 7.86
CA SER A 229 11.87 2.95 9.17
C SER A 229 11.39 1.53 9.40
N LYS A 230 10.34 1.10 8.68
CA LYS A 230 9.66 -0.20 8.86
C LYS A 230 9.42 -0.95 7.55
N SER A 231 10.12 -0.60 6.51
CA SER A 231 10.00 -1.27 5.21
C SER A 231 10.90 -2.52 5.13
N PRO A 232 10.64 -3.47 4.20
CA PRO A 232 11.57 -4.56 3.89
C PRO A 232 12.91 -4.10 3.30
N PHE A 233 13.02 -2.84 2.95
CA PHE A 233 14.20 -2.14 2.46
C PHE A 233 14.39 -0.85 3.26
N ASP A 234 15.60 -0.29 3.24
CA ASP A 234 15.91 0.89 4.05
C ASP A 234 15.65 2.20 3.30
N ALA A 235 15.79 2.21 1.97
CA ALA A 235 15.55 3.41 1.16
C ALA A 235 15.12 3.08 -0.27
N ILE A 236 14.52 4.08 -0.92
CA ILE A 236 14.31 4.13 -2.38
C ILE A 236 15.05 5.37 -2.88
N SER A 237 15.90 5.18 -3.89
CA SER A 237 16.59 6.26 -4.59
C SER A 237 16.10 6.37 -6.02
N GLU A 238 15.79 7.57 -6.46
CA GLU A 238 15.20 7.81 -7.79
C GLU A 238 16.02 8.81 -8.61
N GLU A 239 16.20 8.48 -9.88
CA GLU A 239 16.60 9.40 -10.92
C GLU A 239 15.72 9.21 -12.16
N LYS A 240 15.04 10.27 -12.65
CA LYS A 240 14.27 10.26 -13.91
C LYS A 240 13.34 9.06 -14.09
N LYS A 241 12.64 8.63 -13.01
CA LYS A 241 11.73 7.47 -12.94
C LYS A 241 12.38 6.09 -12.79
N GLU A 242 13.68 6.01 -12.64
CA GLU A 242 14.36 4.77 -12.29
C GLU A 242 14.61 4.73 -10.79
N SER A 243 14.21 3.63 -10.15
CA SER A 243 14.30 3.47 -8.70
C SER A 243 15.31 2.39 -8.34
N LEU A 244 16.19 2.71 -7.41
CA LEU A 244 17.11 1.76 -6.78
C LEU A 244 16.66 1.49 -5.35
N PHE A 245 16.64 0.24 -4.95
CA PHE A 245 16.35 -0.14 -3.58
C PHE A 245 17.64 -0.30 -2.80
N VAL A 246 17.76 0.46 -1.74
CA VAL A 246 18.97 0.52 -0.91
C VAL A 246 18.74 -0.24 0.39
N MET A 247 19.74 -1.03 0.80
CA MET A 247 19.74 -1.79 2.04
C MET A 247 21.07 -1.64 2.77
N ASP A 248 21.03 -1.49 4.08
CA ASP A 248 22.22 -1.51 4.94
C ASP A 248 22.63 -2.94 5.33
N ILE A 249 23.91 -3.24 5.26
CA ILE A 249 24.49 -4.50 5.74
C ILE A 249 25.23 -4.24 7.06
N ASN A 250 24.50 -4.28 8.16
CA ASN A 250 25.09 -4.10 9.49
C ASN A 250 24.82 -5.27 10.46
N GLN A 251 24.42 -6.44 9.96
CA GLN A 251 24.01 -7.57 10.78
C GLN A 251 24.60 -8.90 10.27
N GLY A 252 24.62 -9.93 11.11
CA GLY A 252 25.26 -11.21 10.83
C GLY A 252 24.84 -11.89 9.51
N GLU A 253 25.73 -12.67 8.91
CA GLU A 253 25.64 -13.22 7.54
C GLU A 253 24.31 -13.90 7.19
N ASN A 254 23.74 -14.74 8.03
CA ASN A 254 22.47 -15.44 7.77
C ASN A 254 21.26 -14.51 7.67
N TYR A 255 21.29 -13.39 8.39
CA TYR A 255 20.23 -12.37 8.33
C TYR A 255 20.33 -11.56 7.04
N ILE A 256 21.54 -11.27 6.61
CA ILE A 256 21.85 -10.54 5.37
C ILE A 256 21.33 -11.31 4.15
N GLU A 257 21.65 -12.59 4.03
CA GLU A 257 21.23 -13.42 2.90
C GLU A 257 19.70 -13.48 2.75
N ARG A 258 18.99 -13.63 3.87
CA ARG A 258 17.52 -13.62 3.88
C ARG A 258 16.95 -12.27 3.43
N ARG A 259 17.49 -11.16 3.94
CA ARG A 259 17.08 -9.80 3.54
C ARG A 259 17.34 -9.56 2.06
N ILE A 260 18.52 -9.90 1.57
CA ILE A 260 18.89 -9.74 0.15
C ILE A 260 17.97 -10.59 -0.74
N SER A 261 17.69 -11.84 -0.37
CA SER A 261 16.76 -12.69 -1.12
C SER A 261 15.35 -12.09 -1.17
N THR A 262 14.86 -11.58 -0.05
CA THR A 262 13.55 -10.91 0.02
C THR A 262 13.53 -9.66 -0.85
N LEU A 263 14.57 -8.83 -0.77
CA LEU A 263 14.71 -7.62 -1.58
C LEU A 263 14.76 -7.96 -3.08
N LYS A 264 15.57 -8.97 -3.46
CA LYS A 264 15.65 -9.43 -4.85
C LYS A 264 14.30 -9.88 -5.39
N ASN A 265 13.55 -10.69 -4.62
CA ASN A 265 12.22 -11.14 -5.02
C ASN A 265 11.23 -9.96 -5.16
N LEU A 266 11.27 -9.01 -4.23
CA LEU A 266 10.48 -7.80 -4.32
C LEU A 266 10.83 -6.98 -5.57
N CYS A 267 12.12 -6.73 -5.81
CA CYS A 267 12.57 -5.97 -6.96
C CYS A 267 12.24 -6.65 -8.30
N ASN A 268 12.29 -7.98 -8.36
CA ASN A 268 11.86 -8.73 -9.55
C ASN A 268 10.39 -8.49 -9.88
N ILE A 269 9.50 -8.50 -8.86
CA ILE A 269 8.08 -8.20 -9.06
C ILE A 269 7.87 -6.75 -9.48
N LEU A 270 8.59 -5.82 -8.88
CA LEU A 270 8.50 -4.39 -9.16
C LEU A 270 9.22 -3.96 -10.43
N GLU A 271 9.99 -4.86 -11.06
CA GLU A 271 10.84 -4.57 -12.22
C GLU A 271 11.83 -3.43 -11.91
N ARG A 272 12.49 -3.55 -10.73
CA ARG A 272 13.45 -2.58 -10.22
C ARG A 272 14.75 -3.26 -9.83
N ASP A 273 15.81 -2.47 -9.68
CA ASP A 273 17.13 -2.98 -9.35
C ASP A 273 17.44 -2.88 -7.85
N PRO A 274 17.78 -4.01 -7.19
CA PRO A 274 18.24 -4.00 -5.81
C PRO A 274 19.71 -3.60 -5.74
N VAL A 275 20.03 -2.77 -4.74
CA VAL A 275 21.40 -2.36 -4.42
C VAL A 275 21.62 -2.49 -2.91
N VAL A 276 22.77 -2.99 -2.55
CA VAL A 276 23.20 -3.08 -1.16
C VAL A 276 24.36 -2.11 -0.92
N ILE A 277 24.28 -1.30 0.14
CA ILE A 277 25.35 -0.39 0.54
C ILE A 277 25.88 -0.82 1.90
N SER A 278 27.17 -1.06 1.98
CA SER A 278 27.88 -1.50 3.20
C SER A 278 28.77 -0.38 3.78
N ILE A 279 28.86 -0.30 5.10
CA ILE A 279 29.84 0.56 5.79
C ILE A 279 31.26 0.15 5.45
N GLU A 280 31.53 -1.15 5.45
CA GLU A 280 32.86 -1.72 5.29
C GLU A 280 33.12 -2.10 3.83
N ASN A 281 34.39 -2.09 3.44
CA ASN A 281 34.82 -2.64 2.18
C ASN A 281 34.60 -4.17 2.22
N THR A 282 33.62 -4.64 1.48
CA THR A 282 33.41 -6.06 1.29
C THR A 282 34.29 -6.54 0.14
N PHE A 283 34.91 -7.75 0.29
CA PHE A 283 35.63 -8.38 -0.81
C PHE A 283 34.71 -8.99 -1.88
N ARG A 284 33.41 -8.79 -1.75
CA ARG A 284 32.38 -9.33 -2.66
C ARG A 284 31.68 -8.18 -3.38
N ASP A 285 31.69 -8.23 -4.71
CA ASP A 285 30.96 -7.27 -5.55
C ASP A 285 29.45 -7.55 -5.58
N SER A 286 29.04 -8.75 -5.21
CA SER A 286 27.64 -9.16 -5.14
C SER A 286 27.36 -10.25 -4.11
N ILE A 287 26.12 -10.31 -3.64
CA ILE A 287 25.57 -11.44 -2.86
C ILE A 287 24.24 -11.84 -3.50
N GLY A 288 24.12 -13.12 -3.87
CA GLY A 288 22.89 -13.63 -4.50
C GLY A 288 22.50 -12.92 -5.81
N GLY A 289 23.46 -12.33 -6.53
CA GLY A 289 23.24 -11.55 -7.74
C GLY A 289 22.71 -10.12 -7.49
N VAL A 290 22.83 -9.61 -6.27
CA VAL A 290 22.56 -8.22 -5.92
C VAL A 290 23.89 -7.49 -5.74
N SER A 291 24.04 -6.35 -6.42
CA SER A 291 25.27 -5.55 -6.38
C SER A 291 25.49 -4.93 -5.00
N ILE A 292 26.73 -5.01 -4.52
CA ILE A 292 27.16 -4.42 -3.25
C ILE A 292 28.11 -3.27 -3.53
N PHE A 293 27.87 -2.15 -2.87
CA PHE A 293 28.78 -1.02 -2.84
C PHE A 293 29.26 -0.77 -1.42
N SER A 294 30.54 -0.58 -1.22
CA SER A 294 31.00 0.04 0.03
C SER A 294 30.71 1.53 0.01
N LEU A 295 30.58 2.14 1.19
CA LEU A 295 30.41 3.59 1.25
C LEU A 295 31.59 4.35 0.64
N SER A 296 32.82 3.81 0.74
CA SER A 296 34.01 4.38 0.12
C SER A 296 33.96 4.31 -1.41
N GLU A 297 33.52 3.18 -1.96
CA GLU A 297 33.30 3.02 -3.39
C GLU A 297 32.19 3.97 -3.88
N LEU A 298 31.07 4.04 -3.17
CA LEU A 298 29.97 4.92 -3.51
C LEU A 298 30.42 6.41 -3.56
N LYS A 299 31.28 6.83 -2.63
CA LYS A 299 31.87 8.18 -2.63
C LYS A 299 32.82 8.48 -3.80
N SER A 300 33.36 7.45 -4.45
CA SER A 300 34.22 7.59 -5.62
C SER A 300 33.45 7.65 -6.94
N ILE A 301 32.13 7.40 -6.91
CA ILE A 301 31.25 7.44 -8.07
C ILE A 301 30.88 8.88 -8.39
N GLU A 302 31.05 9.28 -9.63
CA GLU A 302 30.77 10.65 -10.08
C GLU A 302 29.32 10.84 -10.54
N ASN A 303 28.64 9.76 -10.97
CA ASN A 303 27.26 9.83 -11.50
C ASN A 303 26.53 8.49 -11.34
N SER A 304 25.20 8.53 -11.45
CA SER A 304 24.30 7.37 -11.34
C SER A 304 24.56 6.29 -12.39
N GLU A 305 25.09 6.63 -13.55
CA GLU A 305 25.41 5.70 -14.64
C GLU A 305 26.44 4.64 -14.21
N SER A 306 27.41 5.01 -13.37
CA SER A 306 28.41 4.08 -12.84
C SER A 306 27.80 3.02 -11.92
N ILE A 307 26.73 3.38 -11.16
CA ILE A 307 25.97 2.41 -10.37
C ILE A 307 25.27 1.40 -11.30
N ARG A 308 24.63 1.88 -12.36
CA ARG A 308 23.94 1.03 -13.34
C ARG A 308 24.89 0.07 -14.04
N ARG A 309 26.03 0.52 -14.48
CA ARG A 309 27.05 -0.35 -15.12
C ARG A 309 27.48 -1.50 -14.20
N LYS A 310 27.67 -1.22 -12.91
CA LYS A 310 28.02 -2.30 -11.96
C LYS A 310 26.84 -3.27 -11.78
N ILE A 311 25.61 -2.77 -11.71
CA ILE A 311 24.41 -3.63 -11.63
C ILE A 311 24.30 -4.54 -12.86
N GLU A 312 24.48 -4.00 -14.06
CA GLU A 312 24.47 -4.75 -15.32
C GLU A 312 25.59 -5.81 -15.36
N SER A 313 26.80 -5.43 -15.00
CA SER A 313 27.94 -6.35 -14.94
C SER A 313 27.68 -7.53 -13.99
N VAL A 314 27.05 -7.29 -12.83
CA VAL A 314 26.67 -8.36 -11.87
C VAL A 314 25.58 -9.26 -12.45
N LYS A 315 24.59 -8.69 -13.17
CA LYS A 315 23.55 -9.48 -13.84
C LYS A 315 24.12 -10.38 -14.96
N GLU A 316 25.05 -9.86 -15.75
CA GLU A 316 25.69 -10.60 -16.85
C GLU A 316 26.64 -11.73 -16.36
N SER A 317 27.26 -11.54 -15.21
CA SER A 317 28.18 -12.56 -14.64
C SER A 317 27.50 -13.81 -14.10
N GLY A 318 26.15 -13.86 -14.10
CA GLY A 318 25.39 -15.11 -13.98
C GLY A 318 25.37 -15.75 -12.58
N TYR A 319 25.42 -14.96 -11.51
CA TYR A 319 25.26 -15.43 -10.13
C TYR A 319 23.83 -15.36 -9.65
#